data_6a0e26401a40035ded2f4f8cde39b396
#
_entry.id   6a0e26401a40035ded2f4f8cde39b396
#
_cell.length_a   1.000
_cell.length_b   1.000
_cell.length_c   1.000
_cell.angle_alpha   90.00
_cell.angle_beta   90.00
_cell.angle_gamma   90.00
#
_symmetry.space_group_name_H-M   'P 1'
#
loop_
_entity.id
_entity.type
_entity.pdbx_description
1 polymer ?
#
loop_
_entity_poly.entity_id
_entity_poly.type
_entity_poly.pdbx_seq_one_letter_code
_entity_poly.pdbx_strand_id
1 'polypeptide(L)'
;MRAGGMTVILYIGIERRSDKKKLMTTLEEYYNKFNEDKRLDSRHGRVEFQTSMHYIHKYLDQIAEETGKNRREIRILDIGAGTGRYSIALAEEGYDVTAVELVKHNLGRLKQKCSLVKAYQGNALKLKRFESESFDLVLLFGPMYHLKGEGEKLQALLEAKRVLKPNGVLLVAYIMNEFSVLT
;
A
#
# COMPACT_ATOMS: atom_id res chain seq x y z
N MET A 1 12.41 29.67 2.77
CA MET A 1 11.49 28.77 3.50
C MET A 1 10.53 28.15 2.49
N ARG A 2 10.73 26.90 2.07
CA ARG A 2 9.73 26.17 1.28
C ARG A 2 8.67 25.67 2.25
N ALA A 3 7.40 26.01 2.01
CA ALA A 3 6.28 25.46 2.75
C ALA A 3 6.32 23.93 2.60
N GLY A 4 6.35 23.19 3.71
CA GLY A 4 6.37 21.74 3.74
C GLY A 4 5.16 21.17 3.02
N GLY A 5 5.35 20.74 1.78
CA GLY A 5 4.32 20.16 0.95
C GLY A 5 4.40 18.63 0.97
N MET A 6 3.27 17.97 1.25
CA MET A 6 3.13 16.53 1.04
C MET A 6 3.13 16.23 -0.46
N THR A 7 3.98 15.32 -0.92
CA THR A 7 3.92 14.81 -2.29
C THR A 7 2.95 13.63 -2.33
N VAL A 8 1.80 13.81 -3.01
CA VAL A 8 0.84 12.74 -3.29
C VAL A 8 1.01 12.31 -4.73
N ILE A 9 1.28 11.02 -4.94
CA ILE A 9 1.41 10.45 -6.28
C ILE A 9 0.32 9.42 -6.47
N LEU A 10 -0.52 9.69 -7.46
CA LEU A 10 -1.55 8.77 -7.90
C LEU A 10 -0.92 7.77 -8.88
N TYR A 11 -0.91 6.50 -8.50
CA TYR A 11 -0.51 5.40 -9.36
C TYR A 11 -1.74 4.64 -9.84
N ILE A 12 -1.75 4.26 -11.12
CA ILE A 12 -2.86 3.58 -11.78
C ILE A 12 -2.46 2.12 -11.99
N GLY A 13 -3.10 1.21 -11.27
CA GLY A 13 -2.99 -0.22 -11.52
C GLY A 13 -4.06 -0.68 -12.53
N ILE A 14 -3.70 -1.59 -13.44
CA ILE A 14 -4.63 -2.22 -14.38
C ILE A 14 -5.18 -3.47 -13.73
N GLU A 15 -6.44 -3.48 -13.32
CA GLU A 15 -7.13 -4.67 -12.89
C GLU A 15 -8.21 -5.05 -13.90
N ARG A 16 -8.10 -6.27 -14.49
CA ARG A 16 -9.20 -6.80 -15.33
C ARG A 16 -10.41 -7.09 -14.46
N ARG A 17 -11.56 -6.55 -14.82
CA ARG A 17 -12.86 -6.94 -14.31
C ARG A 17 -13.05 -8.44 -14.53
N SER A 18 -12.96 -9.25 -13.48
CA SER A 18 -13.61 -10.55 -13.48
C SER A 18 -15.07 -10.36 -13.05
N ASP A 19 -15.95 -10.89 -13.87
CA ASP A 19 -17.39 -10.99 -13.78
C ASP A 19 -18.14 -10.52 -12.53
N LYS A 20 -19.00 -9.54 -12.78
CA LYS A 20 -20.17 -9.22 -11.94
C LYS A 20 -21.08 -10.43 -11.86
N LYS A 21 -20.96 -11.25 -10.83
CA LYS A 21 -22.08 -12.01 -10.23
C LYS A 21 -21.64 -12.70 -8.95
N LYS A 22 -21.80 -12.08 -7.81
CA LYS A 22 -22.41 -12.62 -6.59
C LYS A 22 -22.20 -11.59 -5.46
N LEU A 23 -23.29 -11.26 -4.76
CA LEU A 23 -23.27 -10.49 -3.53
C LEU A 23 -22.20 -11.10 -2.61
N MET A 24 -21.11 -10.36 -2.42
CA MET A 24 -20.05 -10.80 -1.53
C MET A 24 -20.45 -10.42 -0.11
N THR A 25 -20.56 -11.41 0.75
CA THR A 25 -21.01 -11.27 2.11
C THR A 25 -19.98 -10.62 3.03
N THR A 26 -18.68 -10.82 2.77
CA THR A 26 -17.60 -10.10 3.45
C THR A 26 -16.31 -10.06 2.63
N LEU A 27 -15.47 -9.07 2.87
CA LEU A 27 -14.13 -8.94 2.27
C LEU A 27 -13.24 -10.16 2.61
N GLU A 28 -13.41 -10.72 3.82
CA GLU A 28 -12.70 -11.91 4.27
C GLU A 28 -13.07 -13.16 3.46
N GLU A 29 -14.35 -13.36 3.10
CA GLU A 29 -14.77 -14.49 2.27
C GLU A 29 -14.21 -14.43 0.85
N TYR A 30 -14.06 -13.22 0.32
CA TYR A 30 -13.43 -13.00 -0.99
C TYR A 30 -11.96 -13.42 -0.97
N TYR A 31 -11.18 -12.91 -0.03
CA TYR A 31 -9.75 -13.20 0.05
C TYR A 31 -9.45 -14.63 0.50
N ASN A 32 -10.33 -15.29 1.24
CA ASN A 32 -10.18 -16.72 1.56
C ASN A 32 -10.35 -17.62 0.33
N LYS A 33 -11.10 -17.19 -0.70
CA LYS A 33 -11.30 -17.92 -1.95
C LYS A 33 -10.32 -17.51 -3.05
N PHE A 34 -9.74 -16.33 -2.97
CA PHE A 34 -8.85 -15.77 -3.99
C PHE A 34 -7.39 -15.97 -3.59
N ASN A 35 -6.62 -16.67 -4.41
CA ASN A 35 -5.19 -16.81 -4.18
C ASN A 35 -4.48 -15.54 -4.70
N GLU A 36 -4.31 -14.55 -3.81
CA GLU A 36 -3.65 -13.27 -4.09
C GLU A 36 -2.25 -13.48 -4.68
N ASP A 37 -1.50 -14.47 -4.18
CA ASP A 37 -0.15 -14.76 -4.69
C ASP A 37 -0.17 -15.16 -6.17
N LYS A 38 -1.16 -15.99 -6.59
CA LYS A 38 -1.31 -16.36 -8.02
C LYS A 38 -1.67 -15.16 -8.90
N ARG A 39 -2.47 -14.22 -8.40
CA ARG A 39 -2.79 -12.99 -9.13
C ARG A 39 -1.52 -12.17 -9.36
N LEU A 40 -0.72 -12.02 -8.33
CA LEU A 40 0.50 -11.24 -8.36
C LEU A 40 1.59 -11.88 -9.24
N ASP A 41 1.58 -13.21 -9.41
CA ASP A 41 2.52 -13.93 -10.29
C ASP A 41 2.11 -13.92 -11.77
N SER A 42 0.91 -13.45 -12.10
CA SER A 42 0.47 -13.28 -13.48
C SER A 42 1.36 -12.26 -14.22
N ARG A 43 1.36 -12.31 -15.57
CA ARG A 43 2.11 -11.33 -16.39
C ARG A 43 1.77 -9.88 -16.03
N HIS A 44 0.47 -9.59 -15.84
CA HIS A 44 0.00 -8.25 -15.45
C HIS A 44 0.44 -7.88 -14.02
N GLY A 45 0.30 -8.80 -13.06
CA GLY A 45 0.77 -8.59 -11.69
C GLY A 45 2.27 -8.34 -11.59
N ARG A 46 3.08 -8.96 -12.45
CA ARG A 46 4.53 -8.69 -12.51
C ARG A 46 4.83 -7.31 -13.05
N VAL A 47 4.14 -6.87 -14.11
CA VAL A 47 4.30 -5.51 -14.64
C VAL A 47 3.86 -4.47 -13.62
N GLU A 48 2.69 -4.67 -12.98
CA GLU A 48 2.21 -3.81 -11.88
C GLU A 48 3.26 -3.69 -10.77
N PHE A 49 3.80 -4.82 -10.31
CA PHE A 49 4.82 -4.84 -9.26
C PHE A 49 6.08 -4.09 -9.66
N GLN A 50 6.63 -4.37 -10.85
CA GLN A 50 7.86 -3.73 -11.33
C GLN A 50 7.68 -2.22 -11.47
N THR A 51 6.54 -1.78 -12.04
CA THR A 51 6.26 -0.36 -12.20
C THR A 51 6.08 0.33 -10.84
N SER A 52 5.36 -0.31 -9.91
CA SER A 52 5.19 0.22 -8.55
C SER A 52 6.54 0.33 -7.84
N MET A 53 7.38 -0.71 -7.89
CA MET A 53 8.71 -0.70 -7.28
C MET A 53 9.62 0.37 -7.89
N HIS A 54 9.54 0.60 -9.20
CA HIS A 54 10.28 1.68 -9.85
C HIS A 54 9.93 3.05 -9.24
N TYR A 55 8.64 3.35 -9.06
CA TYR A 55 8.23 4.61 -8.43
C TYR A 55 8.55 4.66 -6.94
N ILE A 56 8.38 3.55 -6.22
CA ILE A 56 8.77 3.46 -4.81
C ILE A 56 10.25 3.80 -4.65
N HIS A 57 11.14 3.16 -5.42
CA HIS A 57 12.59 3.44 -5.37
C HIS A 57 12.91 4.88 -5.72
N LYS A 58 12.32 5.43 -6.78
CA LYS A 58 12.51 6.84 -7.16
C LYS A 58 12.27 7.78 -5.99
N TYR A 59 11.19 7.56 -5.22
CA TYR A 59 10.87 8.44 -4.09
C TYR A 59 11.64 8.09 -2.82
N LEU A 60 12.06 6.86 -2.64
CA LEU A 60 13.00 6.50 -1.57
C LEU A 60 14.38 7.14 -1.79
N ASP A 61 14.87 7.17 -3.02
CA ASP A 61 16.11 7.85 -3.37
C ASP A 61 15.99 9.36 -3.11
N GLN A 62 14.88 9.98 -3.52
CA GLN A 62 14.61 11.39 -3.21
C GLN A 62 14.58 11.66 -1.70
N ILE A 63 13.90 10.82 -0.91
CA ILE A 63 13.85 10.94 0.56
C ILE A 63 15.26 10.83 1.14
N ALA A 64 16.07 9.87 0.67
CA ALA A 64 17.44 9.69 1.11
C ALA A 64 18.30 10.93 0.81
N GLU A 65 18.21 11.48 -0.41
CA GLU A 65 18.92 12.69 -0.82
C GLU A 65 18.52 13.92 0.01
N GLU A 66 17.20 14.13 0.21
CA GLU A 66 16.69 15.31 0.94
C GLU A 66 16.96 15.25 2.45
N THR A 67 17.01 14.03 3.03
CA THR A 67 17.10 13.87 4.50
C THR A 67 18.47 13.38 4.98
N GLY A 68 19.33 12.89 4.10
CA GLY A 68 20.61 12.25 4.45
C GLY A 68 20.47 10.88 5.14
N LYS A 69 19.27 10.30 5.19
CA LYS A 69 18.98 9.02 5.83
C LYS A 69 19.51 7.84 5.02
N ASN A 70 20.05 6.85 5.73
CA ASN A 70 20.28 5.53 5.13
C ASN A 70 18.97 4.70 5.10
N ARG A 71 18.98 3.56 4.39
CA ARG A 71 17.78 2.72 4.21
C ARG A 71 17.12 2.29 5.51
N ARG A 72 17.89 1.96 6.54
CA ARG A 72 17.38 1.51 7.84
C ARG A 72 16.68 2.62 8.64
N GLU A 73 16.97 3.87 8.33
CA GLU A 73 16.39 5.04 8.98
C GLU A 73 15.13 5.55 8.26
N ILE A 74 14.92 5.11 7.01
CA ILE A 74 13.71 5.43 6.25
C ILE A 74 12.60 4.46 6.70
N ARG A 75 11.54 5.03 7.28
CA ARG A 75 10.39 4.29 7.80
C ARG A 75 9.27 4.26 6.78
N ILE A 76 8.85 3.07 6.39
CA ILE A 76 7.82 2.83 5.37
C ILE A 76 6.59 2.23 6.05
N LEU A 77 5.39 2.73 5.73
CA LEU A 77 4.12 2.13 6.10
C LEU A 77 3.41 1.62 4.84
N ASP A 78 3.10 0.32 4.81
CA ASP A 78 2.30 -0.32 3.76
C ASP A 78 0.89 -0.60 4.29
N ILE A 79 -0.11 0.16 3.82
CA ILE A 79 -1.50 0.08 4.27
C ILE A 79 -2.29 -0.80 3.29
N GLY A 80 -2.83 -1.91 3.81
CA GLY A 80 -3.47 -2.95 2.99
C GLY A 80 -2.45 -3.83 2.29
N ALA A 81 -1.43 -4.26 3.04
CA ALA A 81 -0.25 -4.96 2.54
C ALA A 81 -0.54 -6.34 1.91
N GLY A 82 -1.75 -6.89 2.09
CA GLY A 82 -2.10 -8.22 1.60
C GLY A 82 -1.18 -9.29 2.17
N THR A 83 -0.62 -10.12 1.29
CA THR A 83 0.38 -11.15 1.67
C THR A 83 1.81 -10.62 1.71
N GLY A 84 1.99 -9.29 1.58
CA GLY A 84 3.25 -8.58 1.86
C GLY A 84 4.19 -8.42 0.68
N ARG A 85 3.73 -8.44 -0.55
CA ARG A 85 4.62 -8.42 -1.73
C ARG A 85 5.56 -7.21 -1.75
N TYR A 86 5.05 -6.01 -1.51
CA TYR A 86 5.86 -4.78 -1.43
C TYR A 86 6.62 -4.71 -0.11
N SER A 87 5.93 -4.96 1.00
CA SER A 87 6.52 -4.91 2.35
C SER A 87 7.75 -5.81 2.48
N ILE A 88 7.68 -7.05 1.97
CA ILE A 88 8.76 -8.03 2.05
C ILE A 88 9.94 -7.56 1.20
N ALA A 89 9.70 -7.20 -0.07
CA ALA A 89 10.77 -6.76 -0.96
C ALA A 89 11.55 -5.57 -0.37
N LEU A 90 10.83 -4.55 0.15
CA LEU A 90 11.46 -3.38 0.77
C LEU A 90 12.20 -3.71 2.07
N ALA A 91 11.67 -4.63 2.89
CA ALA A 91 12.35 -5.06 4.11
C ALA A 91 13.64 -5.86 3.81
N GLU A 92 13.62 -6.71 2.76
CA GLU A 92 14.81 -7.42 2.28
C GLU A 92 15.87 -6.49 1.71
N GLU A 93 15.47 -5.32 1.17
CA GLU A 93 16.38 -4.25 0.75
C GLU A 93 16.96 -3.43 1.92
N GLY A 94 16.49 -3.68 3.15
CA GLY A 94 17.01 -3.09 4.39
C GLY A 94 16.27 -1.86 4.90
N TYR A 95 15.07 -1.56 4.40
CA TYR A 95 14.22 -0.48 4.92
C TYR A 95 13.49 -0.89 6.21
N ASP A 96 13.14 0.08 7.07
CA ASP A 96 12.28 -0.14 8.25
C ASP A 96 10.81 -0.19 7.83
N VAL A 97 10.29 -1.40 7.56
CA VAL A 97 8.95 -1.60 7.01
C VAL A 97 7.95 -2.02 8.07
N THR A 98 6.85 -1.26 8.14
CA THR A 98 5.65 -1.59 8.91
C THR A 98 4.50 -1.86 7.94
N ALA A 99 3.76 -2.95 8.16
CA ALA A 99 2.61 -3.35 7.35
C ALA A 99 1.33 -3.37 8.18
N VAL A 100 0.24 -2.90 7.59
CA VAL A 100 -1.12 -3.02 8.14
C VAL A 100 -1.98 -3.78 7.16
N GLU A 101 -2.62 -4.86 7.63
CA GLU A 101 -3.52 -5.67 6.82
C GLU A 101 -4.82 -5.96 7.60
N LEU A 102 -5.97 -5.79 6.93
CA LEU A 102 -7.28 -6.00 7.53
C LEU A 102 -7.60 -7.48 7.68
N VAL A 103 -7.31 -8.27 6.64
CA VAL A 103 -7.67 -9.67 6.52
C VAL A 103 -6.68 -10.55 7.28
N LYS A 104 -7.12 -11.23 8.32
CA LYS A 104 -6.28 -12.07 9.19
C LYS A 104 -5.51 -13.14 8.41
N HIS A 105 -6.14 -13.75 7.41
CA HIS A 105 -5.52 -14.78 6.58
C HIS A 105 -4.27 -14.23 5.86
N ASN A 106 -4.41 -13.09 5.19
CA ASN A 106 -3.31 -12.44 4.47
C ASN A 106 -2.19 -12.03 5.42
N LEU A 107 -2.55 -11.41 6.57
CA LEU A 107 -1.60 -11.06 7.60
C LEU A 107 -0.82 -12.27 8.13
N GLY A 108 -1.51 -13.40 8.34
CA GLY A 108 -0.88 -14.66 8.75
C GLY A 108 0.16 -15.13 7.72
N ARG A 109 -0.17 -15.07 6.43
CA ARG A 109 0.75 -15.41 5.34
C ARG A 109 1.96 -14.46 5.27
N LEU A 110 1.73 -13.16 5.41
CA LEU A 110 2.83 -12.18 5.48
C LEU A 110 3.82 -12.53 6.60
N LYS A 111 3.31 -12.76 7.81
CA LYS A 111 4.14 -13.09 8.98
C LYS A 111 4.92 -14.40 8.83
N GLN A 112 4.34 -15.39 8.13
CA GLN A 112 5.01 -16.65 7.83
C GLN A 112 6.14 -16.50 6.81
N LYS A 113 5.97 -15.59 5.81
CA LYS A 113 6.95 -15.38 4.75
C LYS A 113 8.16 -14.56 5.20
N CYS A 114 7.97 -13.59 6.08
CA CYS A 114 9.04 -12.65 6.43
C CYS A 114 8.90 -12.14 7.87
N SER A 115 9.94 -12.30 8.67
CA SER A 115 10.03 -11.79 10.04
C SER A 115 10.59 -10.36 10.14
N LEU A 116 11.13 -9.82 9.05
CA LEU A 116 11.70 -8.47 9.01
C LEU A 116 10.63 -7.38 9.00
N VAL A 117 9.41 -7.72 8.53
CA VAL A 117 8.29 -6.76 8.46
C VAL A 117 7.54 -6.70 9.79
N LYS A 118 7.37 -5.51 10.35
CA LYS A 118 6.53 -5.25 11.52
C LYS A 118 5.05 -5.26 11.12
N ALA A 119 4.39 -6.43 11.12
CA ALA A 119 3.06 -6.61 10.56
C ALA A 119 1.95 -6.63 11.63
N TYR A 120 0.92 -5.81 11.46
CA TYR A 120 -0.20 -5.63 12.38
C TYR A 120 -1.54 -5.77 11.66
N GLN A 121 -2.53 -6.32 12.39
CA GLN A 121 -3.91 -6.25 11.92
C GLN A 121 -4.44 -4.83 12.12
N GLY A 122 -5.08 -4.26 11.10
CA GLY A 122 -5.65 -2.93 11.19
C GLY A 122 -6.49 -2.55 9.98
N ASN A 123 -7.18 -1.42 10.11
CA ASN A 123 -8.04 -0.86 9.07
C ASN A 123 -7.45 0.47 8.60
N ALA A 124 -7.39 0.70 7.29
CA ALA A 124 -6.93 1.94 6.68
C ALA A 124 -7.68 3.19 7.18
N LEU A 125 -8.94 3.01 7.60
CA LEU A 125 -9.78 4.11 8.12
C LEU A 125 -9.40 4.54 9.54
N LYS A 126 -8.54 3.78 10.24
CA LYS A 126 -8.23 4.01 11.66
C LYS A 126 -6.84 3.45 12.01
N LEU A 127 -5.83 4.27 11.86
CA LEU A 127 -4.43 3.91 12.12
C LEU A 127 -3.97 4.35 13.53
N LYS A 128 -4.83 4.25 14.55
CA LYS A 128 -4.57 4.75 15.92
C LYS A 128 -3.33 4.18 16.60
N ARG A 129 -2.82 3.05 16.12
CA ARG A 129 -1.57 2.46 16.62
C ARG A 129 -0.36 3.35 16.36
N PHE A 130 -0.42 4.17 15.32
CA PHE A 130 0.69 4.98 14.88
C PHE A 130 0.48 6.44 15.24
N GLU A 131 1.53 7.04 15.75
CA GLU A 131 1.58 8.47 16.01
C GLU A 131 1.56 9.26 14.69
N SER A 132 1.15 10.51 14.77
CA SER A 132 1.23 11.43 13.64
C SER A 132 2.69 11.61 13.23
N GLU A 133 2.93 11.87 11.94
CA GLU A 133 4.26 12.21 11.41
C GLU A 133 5.34 11.17 11.71
N SER A 134 4.98 9.87 11.62
CA SER A 134 5.86 8.76 11.99
C SER A 134 6.62 8.15 10.83
N PHE A 135 6.10 8.25 9.59
CA PHE A 135 6.63 7.55 8.42
C PHE A 135 7.14 8.51 7.35
N ASP A 136 8.21 8.12 6.67
CA ASP A 136 8.81 8.89 5.59
C ASP A 136 8.11 8.60 4.25
N LEU A 137 7.68 7.35 4.04
CA LEU A 137 6.91 6.89 2.88
C LEU A 137 5.70 6.10 3.35
N VAL A 138 4.53 6.38 2.76
CA VAL A 138 3.29 5.62 2.98
C VAL A 138 2.79 5.07 1.65
N LEU A 139 2.53 3.76 1.59
CA LEU A 139 1.89 3.07 0.48
C LEU A 139 0.42 2.83 0.83
N LEU A 140 -0.50 3.22 -0.06
CA LEU A 140 -1.93 3.01 0.06
C LEU A 140 -2.45 2.40 -1.26
N PHE A 141 -2.06 1.14 -1.54
CA PHE A 141 -2.35 0.51 -2.83
C PHE A 141 -3.63 -0.34 -2.78
N GLY A 142 -3.78 -1.21 -1.78
CA GLY A 142 -4.92 -2.13 -1.69
C GLY A 142 -6.25 -1.50 -1.31
N PRO A 143 -6.34 -0.68 -0.23
CA PRO A 143 -7.62 -0.26 0.35
C PRO A 143 -8.52 0.52 -0.59
N MET A 144 -7.96 1.35 -1.48
CA MET A 144 -8.73 2.24 -2.34
C MET A 144 -9.65 1.51 -3.33
N TYR A 145 -9.39 0.23 -3.61
CA TYR A 145 -10.22 -0.62 -4.47
C TYR A 145 -11.48 -1.14 -3.75
N HIS A 146 -11.43 -1.20 -2.43
CA HIS A 146 -12.46 -1.83 -1.59
C HIS A 146 -13.34 -0.82 -0.85
N LEU A 147 -12.88 0.40 -0.67
CA LEU A 147 -13.63 1.47 -0.04
C LEU A 147 -14.73 1.98 -0.96
N LYS A 148 -16.00 1.89 -0.50
CA LYS A 148 -17.17 2.08 -1.37
C LYS A 148 -17.62 3.53 -1.49
N GLY A 149 -17.39 4.34 -0.48
CA GLY A 149 -17.86 5.72 -0.42
C GLY A 149 -16.72 6.74 -0.49
N GLU A 150 -17.02 7.95 -0.96
CA GLU A 150 -16.07 9.06 -0.95
C GLU A 150 -15.58 9.37 0.46
N GLY A 151 -16.48 9.31 1.46
CA GLY A 151 -16.14 9.53 2.86
C GLY A 151 -15.12 8.53 3.39
N GLU A 152 -15.26 7.24 3.07
CA GLU A 152 -14.28 6.22 3.47
C GLU A 152 -12.92 6.42 2.78
N LYS A 153 -12.94 6.73 1.49
CA LYS A 153 -11.72 7.02 0.74
C LYS A 153 -11.00 8.24 1.30
N LEU A 154 -11.74 9.32 1.57
CA LEU A 154 -11.20 10.51 2.20
C LEU A 154 -10.63 10.22 3.59
N GLN A 155 -11.35 9.43 4.41
CA GLN A 155 -10.87 9.05 5.74
C GLN A 155 -9.57 8.25 5.67
N ALA A 156 -9.43 7.30 4.73
CA ALA A 156 -8.20 6.54 4.54
C ALA A 156 -7.02 7.46 4.13
N LEU A 157 -7.27 8.42 3.23
CA LEU A 157 -6.28 9.43 2.84
C LEU A 157 -5.89 10.34 3.99
N LEU A 158 -6.84 10.77 4.81
CA LEU A 158 -6.57 11.60 6.00
C LEU A 158 -5.74 10.85 7.05
N GLU A 159 -6.01 9.56 7.30
CA GLU A 159 -5.22 8.74 8.21
C GLU A 159 -3.81 8.49 7.65
N ALA A 160 -3.68 8.20 6.34
CA ALA A 160 -2.39 8.06 5.68
C ALA A 160 -1.58 9.37 5.76
N LYS A 161 -2.22 10.53 5.53
CA LYS A 161 -1.60 11.85 5.69
C LYS A 161 -1.18 12.13 7.13
N ARG A 162 -2.02 11.78 8.11
CA ARG A 162 -1.73 12.02 9.53
C ARG A 162 -0.44 11.32 9.98
N VAL A 163 -0.25 10.07 9.56
CA VAL A 163 0.93 9.28 9.94
C VAL A 163 2.17 9.60 9.12
N LEU A 164 2.02 10.30 8.00
CA LEU A 164 3.10 10.72 7.13
C LEU A 164 3.80 11.95 7.71
N LYS A 165 5.13 11.97 7.70
CA LYS A 165 5.94 13.12 8.12
C LYS A 165 5.74 14.32 7.19
N PRO A 166 5.99 15.54 7.66
CA PRO A 166 6.17 16.68 6.77
C PRO A 166 7.24 16.38 5.71
N ASN A 167 6.96 16.70 4.46
CA ASN A 167 7.78 16.36 3.27
C ASN A 167 7.89 14.85 2.97
N GLY A 168 7.14 14.00 3.67
CA GLY A 168 7.04 12.58 3.33
C GLY A 168 6.25 12.36 2.03
N VAL A 169 6.33 11.15 1.50
CA VAL A 169 5.69 10.76 0.24
C VAL A 169 4.56 9.79 0.49
N LEU A 170 3.37 10.07 -0.07
CA LEU A 170 2.22 9.16 -0.10
C LEU A 170 2.03 8.64 -1.53
N LEU A 171 2.17 7.33 -1.72
CA LEU A 171 1.84 6.66 -2.98
C LEU A 171 0.47 5.99 -2.87
N VAL A 172 -0.42 6.31 -3.80
CA VAL A 172 -1.79 5.78 -3.81
C VAL A 172 -2.07 5.08 -5.14
N ALA A 173 -2.60 3.87 -5.10
CA ALA A 173 -3.08 3.17 -6.29
C ALA A 173 -4.60 3.33 -6.45
N TYR A 174 -5.01 3.67 -7.67
CA TYR A 174 -6.40 3.86 -8.06
C TYR A 174 -6.74 3.08 -9.33
N ILE A 175 -7.98 2.59 -9.41
CA ILE A 175 -8.56 2.13 -10.69
C ILE A 175 -9.22 3.34 -11.35
N MET A 176 -8.81 3.67 -12.56
CA MET A 176 -9.47 4.70 -13.35
C MET A 176 -10.56 4.09 -14.24
N ASN A 177 -11.74 4.71 -14.26
CA ASN A 177 -12.87 4.25 -15.08
C ASN A 177 -12.58 4.30 -16.58
N GLU A 178 -11.74 5.24 -17.02
CA GLU A 178 -11.34 5.40 -18.41
C GLU A 178 -10.67 4.17 -19.00
N PHE A 179 -9.97 3.39 -18.18
CA PHE A 179 -9.33 2.15 -18.62
C PHE A 179 -10.33 1.04 -18.95
N SER A 180 -11.54 1.09 -18.40
CA SER A 180 -12.60 0.11 -18.67
C SER A 180 -13.31 0.34 -20.03
N VAL A 181 -13.02 1.46 -20.70
CA VAL A 181 -13.60 1.83 -22.01
C VAL A 181 -12.66 1.48 -23.17
N LEU A 182 -11.36 1.25 -22.89
CA LEU A 182 -10.33 0.98 -23.91
C LEU A 182 -10.03 -0.52 -24.08
N THR A 183 -10.76 -1.40 -23.41
CA THR A 183 -10.67 -2.87 -23.52
C THR A 183 -11.98 -3.48 -23.93
#